data_c1b9a6bbcd3994d1b4eddc2ce86d52ff
#
_entry.id   c1b9a6bbcd3994d1b4eddc2ce86d52ff
#
_cell.length_a   1.000
_cell.length_b   1.000
_cell.length_c   1.000
_cell.angle_alpha   90.00
_cell.angle_beta   90.00
_cell.angle_gamma   90.00
#
_symmetry.space_group_name_H-M   'P 1'
#
loop_
_entity.id
_entity.type
_entity.pdbx_description
1 polymer ?
#
loop_
_entity_poly.entity_id
_entity_poly.type
_entity_poly.pdbx_seq_one_letter_code
_entity_poly.pdbx_strand_id
1 'polypeptide(L)'
;MRNIVIPLTALFLNAMAVSAQSVSNVFGFPSTEPGYSLGVSACYAGQIGDYLVMAGGCNFPTPGNKTYYAGIYAARVDATVLNWQLVGLLPEPAAYGATVANGDSLLFIGGNNAEHSLKSVYSIHLNASGDKAEVQRLAHLPCTIDNMAAAMSGNNIYLSGGNQDGKPSANVLHHNMVDGKGQWYIAATVPGSPRVQPVSAATDGNVYVWGGFYVNGENSEVHTDGYCLNTTTGAWTALAAPRSVNGKQTTLSGGIAWTEGKRVFATGGVNKDIFLDAISGRYEFVKKEDYLLQPIEWYKFSGNLYTFDVKGNKWLKTKFADKALARAGAVVVPTEIGTYYIGGELKPSVRTPQIVIVKE
;
A
#
# COMPACT_ATOMS: atom_id res chain seq x y z
N MET A 1 38.04 -19.39 -60.84
CA MET A 1 36.76 -19.52 -60.16
C MET A 1 37.02 -19.22 -58.68
N ARG A 2 36.56 -18.09 -58.23
CA ARG A 2 36.73 -17.66 -56.82
C ARG A 2 35.44 -17.98 -56.08
N ASN A 3 35.53 -18.89 -55.12
CA ASN A 3 34.41 -19.24 -54.26
C ASN A 3 34.21 -18.10 -53.23
N ILE A 4 33.06 -17.40 -53.26
CA ILE A 4 32.63 -16.46 -52.27
C ILE A 4 31.87 -17.23 -51.20
N VAL A 5 32.43 -17.32 -49.98
CA VAL A 5 31.74 -17.85 -48.79
C VAL A 5 31.04 -16.65 -48.09
N ILE A 6 29.70 -16.66 -48.09
CA ILE A 6 28.91 -15.70 -47.36
C ILE A 6 28.70 -16.26 -45.94
N PRO A 7 29.12 -15.56 -44.86
CA PRO A 7 28.81 -16.03 -43.51
C PRO A 7 27.34 -15.75 -43.19
N LEU A 8 26.61 -16.80 -42.84
CA LEU A 8 25.25 -16.72 -42.34
C LEU A 8 25.30 -16.26 -40.85
N THR A 9 25.07 -14.98 -40.62
CA THR A 9 24.96 -14.46 -39.26
C THR A 9 23.57 -14.79 -38.76
N ALA A 10 23.45 -15.78 -37.86
CA ALA A 10 22.20 -16.10 -37.15
C ALA A 10 21.88 -15.00 -36.17
N LEU A 11 20.86 -14.22 -36.47
CA LEU A 11 20.27 -13.24 -35.55
C LEU A 11 19.44 -14.01 -34.49
N PHE A 12 19.99 -14.21 -33.29
CA PHE A 12 19.20 -14.67 -32.16
C PHE A 12 18.29 -13.54 -31.71
N LEU A 13 17.04 -13.53 -32.17
CA LEU A 13 15.97 -12.76 -31.52
C LEU A 13 15.71 -13.42 -30.15
N ASN A 14 16.24 -12.84 -29.09
CA ASN A 14 15.74 -13.09 -27.76
C ASN A 14 14.33 -12.47 -27.67
N ALA A 15 13.33 -13.27 -27.97
CA ALA A 15 11.96 -12.94 -27.58
C ALA A 15 11.91 -12.96 -26.05
N MET A 16 12.01 -11.78 -25.41
CA MET A 16 11.60 -11.63 -24.03
C MET A 16 10.12 -11.99 -23.98
N ALA A 17 9.81 -13.14 -23.39
CA ALA A 17 8.45 -13.50 -23.06
C ALA A 17 7.92 -12.40 -22.11
N VAL A 18 7.06 -11.54 -22.61
CA VAL A 18 6.29 -10.62 -21.76
C VAL A 18 5.36 -11.51 -20.96
N SER A 19 5.67 -11.70 -19.68
CA SER A 19 4.76 -12.39 -18.76
C SER A 19 3.40 -11.69 -18.82
N ALA A 20 2.34 -12.45 -19.02
CA ALA A 20 0.99 -11.88 -18.99
C ALA A 20 0.64 -11.55 -17.53
N GLN A 21 0.16 -10.33 -17.28
CA GLN A 21 -0.35 -9.94 -15.98
C GLN A 21 -1.45 -10.91 -15.53
N SER A 22 -1.38 -11.40 -14.30
CA SER A 22 -2.33 -12.37 -13.77
C SER A 22 -2.57 -12.18 -12.27
N VAL A 23 -3.72 -12.67 -11.82
CA VAL A 23 -4.11 -12.71 -10.41
C VAL A 23 -4.51 -14.13 -10.07
N SER A 24 -3.93 -14.69 -9.01
CA SER A 24 -4.22 -16.06 -8.54
C SER A 24 -4.62 -16.02 -7.06
N ASN A 25 -5.67 -16.75 -6.69
CA ASN A 25 -6.07 -16.87 -5.28
C ASN A 25 -5.06 -17.67 -4.47
N VAL A 26 -4.82 -17.22 -3.23
CA VAL A 26 -4.07 -17.95 -2.21
C VAL A 26 -5.02 -18.20 -1.04
N PHE A 27 -5.10 -19.44 -0.57
CA PHE A 27 -5.99 -19.81 0.51
C PHE A 27 -5.31 -19.64 1.87
N GLY A 28 -6.14 -19.50 2.89
CA GLY A 28 -5.69 -19.30 4.27
C GLY A 28 -5.62 -17.83 4.66
N PHE A 29 -6.25 -17.52 5.80
CA PHE A 29 -6.21 -16.21 6.44
C PHE A 29 -6.15 -16.41 7.95
N PRO A 30 -5.48 -15.54 8.73
CA PRO A 30 -5.42 -15.68 10.18
C PRO A 30 -6.80 -15.73 10.83
N SER A 31 -6.97 -16.58 11.87
CA SER A 31 -8.28 -16.80 12.49
C SER A 31 -8.22 -16.94 14.03
N THR A 32 -7.05 -16.75 14.63
CA THR A 32 -6.87 -16.97 16.08
C THR A 32 -7.58 -15.90 16.92
N GLU A 33 -7.51 -14.65 16.52
CA GLU A 33 -8.25 -13.58 17.21
C GLU A 33 -9.72 -13.58 16.77
N PRO A 34 -10.69 -13.45 17.69
CA PRO A 34 -12.12 -13.42 17.36
C PRO A 34 -12.47 -12.34 16.31
N GLY A 35 -13.10 -12.74 15.22
CA GLY A 35 -13.51 -11.85 14.14
C GLY A 35 -12.42 -11.53 13.11
N TYR A 36 -11.17 -11.87 13.35
CA TYR A 36 -10.06 -11.62 12.42
C TYR A 36 -10.24 -12.33 11.08
N SER A 37 -10.79 -13.54 11.10
CA SER A 37 -11.08 -14.36 9.90
C SER A 37 -12.07 -13.74 8.91
N LEU A 38 -12.78 -12.69 9.30
CA LEU A 38 -13.63 -11.90 8.39
C LEU A 38 -12.80 -11.01 7.44
N GLY A 39 -11.49 -10.99 7.63
CA GLY A 39 -10.57 -10.10 6.93
C GLY A 39 -10.38 -8.77 7.66
N VAL A 40 -9.26 -8.15 7.40
CA VAL A 40 -8.90 -6.84 7.94
C VAL A 40 -8.44 -5.90 6.83
N SER A 41 -8.49 -4.60 7.09
CA SER A 41 -7.83 -3.59 6.27
C SER A 41 -6.77 -2.86 7.07
N ALA A 42 -5.85 -2.21 6.36
CA ALA A 42 -4.83 -1.34 6.93
C ALA A 42 -3.96 -2.02 8.00
N CYS A 43 -3.70 -3.33 7.86
CA CYS A 43 -2.74 -4.06 8.68
C CYS A 43 -1.31 -3.73 8.26
N TYR A 44 -0.35 -4.10 9.10
CA TYR A 44 1.06 -4.14 8.72
C TYR A 44 1.35 -5.48 8.05
N ALA A 45 2.12 -5.48 6.98
CA ALA A 45 2.55 -6.74 6.35
C ALA A 45 3.88 -6.59 5.61
N GLY A 46 4.64 -7.68 5.56
CA GLY A 46 5.92 -7.75 4.86
C GLY A 46 6.47 -9.16 4.84
N GLN A 47 7.67 -9.33 4.31
CA GLN A 47 8.38 -10.61 4.30
C GLN A 47 9.62 -10.53 5.19
N ILE A 48 9.83 -11.56 6.01
CA ILE A 48 11.07 -11.81 6.77
C ILE A 48 11.57 -13.21 6.42
N GLY A 49 12.71 -13.29 5.74
CA GLY A 49 13.22 -14.56 5.23
C GLY A 49 12.18 -15.31 4.39
N ASP A 50 11.87 -16.55 4.73
CA ASP A 50 10.88 -17.37 4.03
C ASP A 50 9.42 -17.13 4.49
N TYR A 51 9.17 -16.17 5.36
CA TYR A 51 7.87 -15.98 5.97
C TYR A 51 7.22 -14.65 5.56
N LEU A 52 5.93 -14.73 5.21
CA LEU A 52 5.04 -13.58 5.24
C LEU A 52 4.70 -13.27 6.68
N VAL A 53 4.75 -12.00 7.04
CA VAL A 53 4.34 -11.48 8.35
C VAL A 53 3.18 -10.52 8.15
N MET A 54 2.15 -10.65 8.98
CA MET A 54 0.99 -9.78 8.98
C MET A 54 0.64 -9.44 10.43
N ALA A 55 0.34 -8.18 10.73
CA ALA A 55 0.01 -7.78 12.10
C ALA A 55 -1.05 -6.69 12.16
N GLY A 56 -1.81 -6.69 13.24
CA GLY A 56 -2.82 -5.66 13.48
C GLY A 56 -3.90 -5.60 12.41
N GLY A 57 -4.29 -4.39 12.04
CA GLY A 57 -5.42 -4.15 11.14
C GLY A 57 -6.73 -3.95 11.87
N CYS A 58 -7.79 -3.67 11.13
CA CYS A 58 -9.12 -3.47 11.71
C CYS A 58 -10.22 -3.99 10.79
N ASN A 59 -11.35 -4.33 11.42
CA ASN A 59 -12.58 -4.67 10.70
C ASN A 59 -13.84 -4.31 11.52
N PHE A 60 -14.99 -4.81 11.12
CA PHE A 60 -16.28 -4.60 11.77
C PHE A 60 -16.96 -5.97 11.97
N PRO A 61 -16.54 -6.77 12.97
CA PRO A 61 -17.12 -8.10 13.21
C PRO A 61 -18.58 -8.01 13.66
N THR A 62 -18.96 -6.89 14.26
CA THR A 62 -20.35 -6.53 14.56
C THR A 62 -20.66 -5.22 13.84
N PRO A 63 -21.81 -5.09 13.15
CA PRO A 63 -22.18 -3.87 12.46
C PRO A 63 -22.06 -2.63 13.34
N GLY A 64 -21.36 -1.58 12.85
CA GLY A 64 -21.12 -0.34 13.55
C GLY A 64 -19.96 -0.38 14.56
N ASN A 65 -19.49 -1.54 14.99
CA ASN A 65 -18.41 -1.67 15.97
C ASN A 65 -17.09 -2.02 15.28
N LYS A 66 -16.20 -1.02 15.19
CA LYS A 66 -14.86 -1.20 14.65
C LYS A 66 -13.95 -1.85 15.68
N THR A 67 -13.31 -2.94 15.31
CA THR A 67 -12.35 -3.66 16.12
C THR A 67 -10.94 -3.52 15.54
N TYR A 68 -9.98 -3.23 16.39
CA TYR A 68 -8.55 -3.20 16.10
C TYR A 68 -7.87 -4.41 16.72
N TYR A 69 -6.85 -4.92 16.05
CA TYR A 69 -6.17 -6.16 16.42
C TYR A 69 -4.71 -5.91 16.77
N ALA A 70 -4.14 -6.83 17.58
CA ALA A 70 -2.74 -6.79 18.01
C ALA A 70 -1.93 -8.03 17.59
N GLY A 71 -2.57 -9.06 17.07
CA GLY A 71 -1.89 -10.29 16.67
C GLY A 71 -0.81 -10.04 15.62
N ILE A 72 0.35 -10.71 15.80
CA ILE A 72 1.40 -10.83 14.80
C ILE A 72 1.33 -12.28 14.29
N TYR A 73 1.08 -12.43 13.01
CA TYR A 73 0.94 -13.71 12.35
C TYR A 73 2.08 -13.92 11.36
N ALA A 74 2.56 -15.17 11.25
CA ALA A 74 3.52 -15.56 10.24
C ALA A 74 3.03 -16.80 9.50
N ALA A 75 3.31 -16.87 8.20
CA ALA A 75 3.08 -18.03 7.36
C ALA A 75 4.25 -18.18 6.38
N ARG A 76 4.67 -19.42 6.12
CA ARG A 76 5.68 -19.66 5.10
C ARG A 76 5.16 -19.24 3.73
N VAL A 77 5.99 -18.59 2.94
CA VAL A 77 5.66 -18.17 1.56
C VAL A 77 5.24 -19.39 0.74
N ASP A 78 4.02 -19.37 0.20
CA ASP A 78 3.46 -20.42 -0.64
C ASP A 78 2.45 -19.84 -1.63
N ALA A 79 2.48 -20.31 -2.89
CA ALA A 79 1.65 -19.78 -3.97
C ALA A 79 0.18 -20.20 -3.89
N THR A 80 -0.17 -21.14 -3.03
CA THR A 80 -1.50 -21.77 -3.00
C THR A 80 -2.19 -21.70 -1.64
N VAL A 81 -1.46 -21.99 -0.53
CA VAL A 81 -2.01 -22.08 0.80
C VAL A 81 -1.06 -21.47 1.83
N LEU A 82 -1.54 -20.53 2.62
CA LEU A 82 -0.81 -19.93 3.73
C LEU A 82 -1.31 -20.49 5.07
N ASN A 83 -0.44 -21.17 5.78
CA ASN A 83 -0.73 -21.71 7.10
C ASN A 83 -0.28 -20.70 8.17
N TRP A 84 -1.15 -19.77 8.49
CA TRP A 84 -0.87 -18.69 9.43
C TRP A 84 -0.84 -19.18 10.88
N GLN A 85 0.18 -18.75 11.61
CA GLN A 85 0.34 -18.99 13.04
C GLN A 85 0.42 -17.63 13.77
N LEU A 86 -0.21 -17.53 14.93
CA LEU A 86 -0.03 -16.41 15.84
C LEU A 86 1.33 -16.57 16.54
N VAL A 87 2.27 -15.67 16.20
CA VAL A 87 3.68 -15.75 16.64
C VAL A 87 4.05 -14.69 17.66
N GLY A 88 3.17 -13.73 17.92
CA GLY A 88 3.38 -12.65 18.87
C GLY A 88 2.23 -11.66 18.91
N LEU A 89 2.40 -10.61 19.70
CA LEU A 89 1.44 -9.51 19.81
C LEU A 89 2.17 -8.16 19.69
N LEU A 90 1.54 -7.20 19.02
CA LEU A 90 1.93 -5.80 19.14
C LEU A 90 1.68 -5.33 20.58
N PRO A 91 2.43 -4.36 21.10
CA PRO A 91 2.21 -3.79 22.43
C PRO A 91 0.82 -3.18 22.63
N GLU A 92 0.19 -2.75 21.54
CA GLU A 92 -1.17 -2.21 21.47
C GLU A 92 -1.81 -2.56 20.12
N PRO A 93 -3.14 -2.73 20.04
CA PRO A 93 -3.82 -2.89 18.75
C PRO A 93 -3.52 -1.71 17.82
N ALA A 94 -3.32 -1.97 16.53
CA ALA A 94 -2.98 -0.91 15.59
C ALA A 94 -3.43 -1.22 14.16
N ALA A 95 -3.81 -0.17 13.42
CA ALA A 95 -4.11 -0.18 12.00
C ALA A 95 -3.73 1.17 11.37
N TYR A 96 -3.77 1.27 10.03
CA TYR A 96 -3.49 2.50 9.27
C TYR A 96 -2.08 3.09 9.47
N GLY A 97 -1.14 2.25 9.93
CA GLY A 97 0.28 2.56 9.91
C GLY A 97 0.93 2.15 8.60
N ALA A 98 2.25 2.24 8.56
CA ALA A 98 3.05 1.82 7.43
C ALA A 98 4.02 0.70 7.79
N THR A 99 4.37 -0.11 6.81
CA THR A 99 5.42 -1.13 6.93
C THR A 99 6.58 -0.81 5.99
N VAL A 100 7.79 -0.97 6.49
CA VAL A 100 9.03 -0.88 5.71
C VAL A 100 9.89 -2.10 6.00
N ALA A 101 10.38 -2.77 4.96
CA ALA A 101 11.35 -3.86 5.11
C ALA A 101 12.74 -3.30 5.43
N ASN A 102 13.44 -3.92 6.39
CA ASN A 102 14.77 -3.54 6.83
C ASN A 102 15.64 -4.78 7.04
N GLY A 103 16.19 -5.31 5.97
CA GLY A 103 16.99 -6.53 6.01
C GLY A 103 16.17 -7.73 6.47
N ASP A 104 16.52 -8.26 7.64
CA ASP A 104 15.86 -9.41 8.30
C ASP A 104 14.73 -9.00 9.25
N SER A 105 14.27 -7.77 9.19
CA SER A 105 13.23 -7.22 10.04
C SER A 105 12.21 -6.39 9.25
N LEU A 106 11.06 -6.14 9.89
CA LEU A 106 10.06 -5.19 9.41
C LEU A 106 9.94 -4.04 10.42
N LEU A 107 9.85 -2.83 9.90
CA LEU A 107 9.49 -1.67 10.71
C LEU A 107 7.99 -1.42 10.59
N PHE A 108 7.28 -1.44 11.72
CA PHE A 108 5.88 -1.02 11.83
C PHE A 108 5.85 0.39 12.40
N ILE A 109 5.27 1.32 11.66
CA ILE A 109 5.43 2.75 11.89
C ILE A 109 4.08 3.41 12.03
N GLY A 110 3.85 4.10 13.16
CA GLY A 110 2.64 4.88 13.42
C GLY A 110 1.36 4.05 13.33
N GLY A 111 0.30 4.64 12.83
CA GLY A 111 -1.05 4.08 12.77
C GLY A 111 -1.98 4.67 13.82
N ASN A 112 -3.11 4.04 14.03
CA ASN A 112 -4.06 4.40 15.07
C ASN A 112 -4.75 3.15 15.65
N ASN A 113 -5.42 3.35 16.77
CA ASN A 113 -6.33 2.38 17.36
C ASN A 113 -7.68 3.05 17.73
N ALA A 114 -8.47 2.41 18.59
CA ALA A 114 -9.76 2.93 19.00
C ALA A 114 -9.66 4.21 19.87
N GLU A 115 -8.51 4.46 20.48
CA GLU A 115 -8.32 5.51 21.46
C GLU A 115 -7.55 6.72 20.93
N HIS A 116 -6.48 6.43 20.12
CA HIS A 116 -5.58 7.50 19.67
C HIS A 116 -4.78 7.11 18.40
N SER A 117 -4.19 8.10 17.76
CA SER A 117 -3.17 7.93 16.76
C SER A 117 -1.80 7.70 17.40
N LEU A 118 -0.94 6.93 16.73
CA LEU A 118 0.30 6.41 17.27
C LEU A 118 1.51 7.20 16.75
N LYS A 119 2.54 7.29 17.59
CA LYS A 119 3.89 7.74 17.22
C LYS A 119 4.93 6.65 17.42
N SER A 120 4.49 5.44 17.68
CA SER A 120 5.34 4.29 17.95
C SER A 120 5.99 3.79 16.65
N VAL A 121 7.23 3.34 16.76
CA VAL A 121 7.96 2.61 15.73
C VAL A 121 8.46 1.32 16.36
N TYR A 122 8.13 0.18 15.75
CA TYR A 122 8.55 -1.14 16.19
C TYR A 122 9.36 -1.83 15.11
N SER A 123 10.47 -2.47 15.50
CA SER A 123 11.17 -3.44 14.67
C SER A 123 10.68 -4.83 15.04
N ILE A 124 10.27 -5.59 14.03
CA ILE A 124 9.75 -6.94 14.18
C ILE A 124 10.75 -7.91 13.56
N HIS A 125 11.18 -8.88 14.36
CA HIS A 125 12.03 -9.98 13.93
C HIS A 125 11.31 -11.30 14.16
N LEU A 126 11.65 -12.31 13.38
CA LEU A 126 11.24 -13.68 13.63
C LEU A 126 12.45 -14.50 14.09
N ASN A 127 12.23 -15.45 14.99
CA ASN A 127 13.23 -16.47 15.26
C ASN A 127 13.44 -17.38 14.04
N ALA A 128 14.49 -18.20 14.05
CA ALA A 128 14.86 -19.04 12.91
C ALA A 128 13.77 -20.03 12.46
N SER A 129 12.90 -20.47 13.37
CA SER A 129 11.76 -21.36 13.07
C SER A 129 10.52 -20.63 12.57
N GLY A 130 10.48 -19.28 12.65
CA GLY A 130 9.35 -18.48 12.23
C GLY A 130 8.11 -18.57 13.13
N ASP A 131 8.22 -19.18 14.31
CA ASP A 131 7.11 -19.44 15.22
C ASP A 131 7.03 -18.45 16.39
N LYS A 132 7.99 -17.52 16.48
CA LYS A 132 8.02 -16.48 17.51
C LYS A 132 8.50 -15.15 16.95
N ALA A 133 7.70 -14.11 17.16
CA ALA A 133 8.08 -12.72 16.86
C ALA A 133 8.72 -12.05 18.07
N GLU A 134 9.77 -11.28 17.81
CA GLU A 134 10.37 -10.34 18.76
C GLU A 134 10.02 -8.92 18.34
N VAL A 135 9.48 -8.14 19.27
CA VAL A 135 9.06 -6.77 19.05
C VAL A 135 10.00 -5.84 19.81
N GLN A 136 10.78 -5.07 19.06
CA GLN A 136 11.67 -4.06 19.62
C GLN A 136 11.11 -2.67 19.38
N ARG A 137 10.99 -1.87 20.44
CA ARG A 137 10.60 -0.46 20.31
C ARG A 137 11.79 0.37 19.86
N LEU A 138 11.58 1.16 18.83
CA LEU A 138 12.57 2.12 18.33
C LEU A 138 12.23 3.55 18.76
N ALA A 139 13.04 4.53 18.31
CA ALA A 139 12.79 5.95 18.55
C ALA A 139 11.43 6.37 17.96
N HIS A 140 10.69 7.15 18.72
CA HIS A 140 9.37 7.64 18.33
C HIS A 140 9.43 8.61 17.15
N LEU A 141 8.35 8.66 16.41
CA LEU A 141 8.04 9.75 15.49
C LEU A 141 7.92 11.09 16.24
N PRO A 142 8.19 12.22 15.57
CA PRO A 142 8.06 13.56 16.19
C PRO A 142 6.61 13.93 16.48
N CYS A 143 5.66 13.33 15.79
CA CYS A 143 4.22 13.51 15.94
C CYS A 143 3.49 12.17 15.86
N THR A 144 2.23 12.10 16.25
CA THR A 144 1.38 10.96 15.89
C THR A 144 1.10 10.99 14.40
N ILE A 145 1.08 9.83 13.74
CA ILE A 145 0.79 9.76 12.30
C ILE A 145 0.03 8.48 11.95
N ASP A 146 -1.02 8.63 11.16
CA ASP A 146 -1.80 7.53 10.58
C ASP A 146 -2.21 7.84 9.13
N ASN A 147 -2.64 6.80 8.40
CA ASN A 147 -3.12 6.94 7.02
C ASN A 147 -2.11 7.59 6.05
N MET A 148 -0.82 7.52 6.37
CA MET A 148 0.27 7.94 5.50
C MET A 148 0.67 6.82 4.53
N ALA A 149 1.41 7.17 3.51
CA ALA A 149 2.14 6.22 2.68
C ALA A 149 3.63 6.23 3.04
N ALA A 150 4.27 5.05 3.04
CA ALA A 150 5.71 4.93 3.21
C ALA A 150 6.39 4.50 1.92
N ALA A 151 7.60 4.99 1.72
CA ALA A 151 8.50 4.55 0.67
C ALA A 151 9.94 4.54 1.19
N MET A 152 10.77 3.63 0.67
CA MET A 152 12.16 3.50 1.06
C MET A 152 13.06 3.61 -0.15
N SER A 153 14.10 4.46 -0.07
CA SER A 153 15.15 4.60 -1.07
C SER A 153 16.52 4.44 -0.40
N GLY A 154 17.20 3.34 -0.68
CA GLY A 154 18.39 2.92 0.07
C GLY A 154 18.04 2.77 1.54
N ASN A 155 18.79 3.42 2.43
CA ASN A 155 18.54 3.42 3.88
C ASN A 155 17.59 4.54 4.36
N ASN A 156 16.93 5.24 3.44
CA ASN A 156 16.10 6.39 3.78
C ASN A 156 14.63 6.04 3.68
N ILE A 157 13.89 6.23 4.76
CA ILE A 157 12.45 6.08 4.86
C ILE A 157 11.80 7.44 4.69
N TYR A 158 10.74 7.49 3.88
CA TYR A 158 9.91 8.67 3.66
C TYR A 158 8.46 8.31 3.97
N LEU A 159 7.84 9.09 4.87
CA LEU A 159 6.41 8.97 5.18
C LEU A 159 5.69 10.19 4.61
N SER A 160 4.81 9.98 3.67
CA SER A 160 4.15 11.04 2.91
C SER A 160 2.69 11.20 3.32
N GLY A 161 2.28 12.42 3.69
CA GLY A 161 0.90 12.76 4.00
C GLY A 161 0.39 12.14 5.30
N GLY A 162 -0.86 11.63 5.26
CA GLY A 162 -1.58 11.09 6.39
C GLY A 162 -2.17 12.17 7.31
N ASN A 163 -2.64 11.75 8.49
CA ASN A 163 -2.99 12.65 9.57
C ASN A 163 -1.79 12.76 10.51
N GLN A 164 -1.32 13.96 10.76
CA GLN A 164 -0.26 14.25 11.72
C GLN A 164 -0.85 15.06 12.87
N ASP A 165 -0.69 14.58 14.12
CA ASP A 165 -1.36 15.10 15.31
C ASP A 165 -2.87 15.32 15.09
N GLY A 166 -3.52 14.31 14.47
CA GLY A 166 -4.95 14.30 14.19
C GLY A 166 -5.42 15.22 13.06
N LYS A 167 -4.52 15.84 12.29
CA LYS A 167 -4.86 16.74 11.18
C LYS A 167 -4.31 16.26 9.86
N PRO A 168 -5.08 16.33 8.76
CA PRO A 168 -4.57 16.05 7.41
C PRO A 168 -3.31 16.86 7.12
N SER A 169 -2.30 16.21 6.55
CA SER A 169 -0.98 16.80 6.30
C SER A 169 -0.50 16.55 4.87
N ALA A 170 0.31 17.49 4.37
CA ALA A 170 1.09 17.31 3.15
C ALA A 170 2.59 17.06 3.44
N ASN A 171 3.00 17.03 4.71
CA ASN A 171 4.41 16.86 5.06
C ASN A 171 4.93 15.48 4.67
N VAL A 172 6.21 15.44 4.32
CA VAL A 172 7.01 14.23 4.14
C VAL A 172 8.00 14.15 5.29
N LEU A 173 7.81 13.18 6.18
CA LEU A 173 8.77 12.85 7.22
C LEU A 173 9.86 11.96 6.62
N HIS A 174 11.10 12.16 7.07
CA HIS A 174 12.27 11.40 6.65
C HIS A 174 13.03 10.84 7.85
N HIS A 175 13.57 9.65 7.67
CA HIS A 175 14.47 9.00 8.62
C HIS A 175 15.57 8.24 7.86
N ASN A 176 16.81 8.37 8.30
CA ASN A 176 17.94 7.59 7.80
C ASN A 176 18.26 6.47 8.80
N MET A 177 18.29 5.22 8.32
CA MET A 177 18.50 4.04 9.17
C MET A 177 19.97 3.68 9.40
N VAL A 178 20.92 4.29 8.68
CA VAL A 178 22.36 3.90 8.73
C VAL A 178 22.96 4.08 10.12
N ASP A 179 22.52 5.07 10.86
CA ASP A 179 23.17 5.45 12.10
C ASP A 179 22.49 4.88 13.36
N GLY A 180 21.36 4.18 13.23
CA GLY A 180 20.55 3.67 14.36
C GLY A 180 20.12 4.75 15.37
N LYS A 181 20.60 5.99 15.18
CA LYS A 181 20.39 7.19 15.99
C LYS A 181 19.69 8.31 15.22
N GLY A 182 19.35 8.06 13.94
CA GLY A 182 18.68 9.02 13.09
C GLY A 182 17.39 9.52 13.73
N GLN A 183 17.19 10.82 13.72
CA GLN A 183 15.93 11.42 14.14
C GLN A 183 15.01 11.58 12.93
N TRP A 184 13.73 11.47 13.16
CA TRP A 184 12.73 11.83 12.19
C TRP A 184 12.63 13.35 12.06
N TYR A 185 12.55 13.86 10.83
CA TYR A 185 12.33 15.27 10.57
C TYR A 185 11.45 15.48 9.32
N ILE A 186 10.88 16.67 9.20
CA ILE A 186 10.13 17.06 7.99
C ILE A 186 11.15 17.41 6.91
N ALA A 187 11.25 16.57 5.87
CA ALA A 187 12.18 16.77 4.76
C ALA A 187 11.61 17.64 3.63
N ALA A 188 10.28 17.55 3.42
CA ALA A 188 9.60 18.22 2.33
C ALA A 188 8.11 18.38 2.62
N THR A 189 7.41 19.11 1.75
CA THR A 189 5.95 19.19 1.75
C THR A 189 5.47 18.91 0.32
N VAL A 190 4.56 17.93 0.16
CA VAL A 190 3.94 17.62 -1.14
C VAL A 190 3.18 18.85 -1.61
N PRO A 191 3.35 19.30 -2.87
CA PRO A 191 2.61 20.45 -3.38
C PRO A 191 1.10 20.26 -3.34
N GLY A 192 0.36 21.34 -3.08
CA GLY A 192 -1.10 21.36 -3.03
C GLY A 192 -1.68 21.06 -1.64
N SER A 193 -2.92 20.59 -1.62
CA SER A 193 -3.67 20.30 -0.40
C SER A 193 -3.13 19.06 0.33
N PRO A 194 -3.42 18.90 1.63
CA PRO A 194 -3.09 17.69 2.38
C PRO A 194 -3.58 16.40 1.71
N ARG A 195 -2.90 15.27 2.00
CA ARG A 195 -3.21 13.98 1.40
C ARG A 195 -3.30 12.88 2.46
N VAL A 196 -4.49 12.44 2.76
CA VAL A 196 -4.77 11.27 3.60
C VAL A 196 -4.91 10.05 2.69
N GLN A 197 -4.32 8.92 3.06
CA GLN A 197 -4.26 7.70 2.24
C GLN A 197 -3.75 7.91 0.80
N PRO A 198 -2.63 8.64 0.60
CA PRO A 198 -1.95 8.61 -0.68
C PRO A 198 -1.30 7.24 -0.90
N VAL A 199 -0.79 7.00 -2.11
CA VAL A 199 0.16 5.90 -2.37
C VAL A 199 1.56 6.48 -2.58
N SER A 200 2.59 5.73 -2.20
CA SER A 200 3.98 6.15 -2.39
C SER A 200 4.84 4.98 -2.85
N ALA A 201 5.87 5.31 -3.62
CA ALA A 201 6.93 4.39 -4.02
C ALA A 201 8.24 5.16 -4.09
N ALA A 202 9.38 4.46 -4.02
CA ALA A 202 10.69 5.09 -4.18
C ALA A 202 11.60 4.23 -5.06
N THR A 203 12.34 4.88 -5.94
CA THR A 203 13.38 4.26 -6.78
C THR A 203 14.33 5.32 -7.31
N ASP A 204 15.59 4.94 -7.54
CA ASP A 204 16.63 5.78 -8.14
C ASP A 204 16.79 7.17 -7.47
N GLY A 205 16.69 7.24 -6.12
CA GLY A 205 16.83 8.48 -5.37
C GLY A 205 15.64 9.43 -5.47
N ASN A 206 14.50 8.94 -5.93
CA ASN A 206 13.26 9.70 -6.03
C ASN A 206 12.14 9.05 -5.19
N VAL A 207 11.27 9.88 -4.62
CA VAL A 207 10.05 9.47 -3.94
C VAL A 207 8.85 9.96 -4.74
N TYR A 208 7.98 9.05 -5.08
CA TYR A 208 6.77 9.28 -5.87
C TYR A 208 5.56 9.22 -4.93
N VAL A 209 4.66 10.19 -5.05
CA VAL A 209 3.43 10.27 -4.25
C VAL A 209 2.25 10.56 -5.17
N TRP A 210 1.18 9.75 -5.11
CA TRP A 210 -0.04 9.95 -5.89
C TRP A 210 -1.29 9.83 -5.04
N GLY A 211 -2.36 10.48 -5.50
CA GLY A 211 -3.67 10.34 -4.90
C GLY A 211 -3.73 10.87 -3.48
N GLY A 212 -4.55 10.23 -2.67
CA GLY A 212 -4.95 10.70 -1.36
C GLY A 212 -6.19 11.58 -1.42
N PHE A 213 -6.73 11.93 -0.26
CA PHE A 213 -7.89 12.79 -0.17
C PHE A 213 -7.72 13.83 0.95
N TYR A 214 -8.48 14.90 0.86
CA TYR A 214 -8.55 15.95 1.87
C TYR A 214 -10.01 16.28 2.17
N VAL A 215 -10.43 16.05 3.41
CA VAL A 215 -11.79 16.38 3.88
C VAL A 215 -11.81 17.83 4.38
N ASN A 216 -12.58 18.68 3.70
CA ASN A 216 -12.70 20.11 4.01
C ASN A 216 -14.12 20.63 3.67
N GLY A 217 -15.15 19.95 4.17
CA GLY A 217 -16.54 20.26 3.87
C GLY A 217 -16.80 20.24 2.36
N GLU A 218 -17.46 21.24 1.83
CA GLU A 218 -17.74 21.37 0.36
C GLU A 218 -16.48 21.47 -0.48
N ASN A 219 -15.36 21.94 0.09
CA ASN A 219 -14.05 22.04 -0.57
C ASN A 219 -13.19 20.79 -0.38
N SER A 220 -13.81 19.65 -0.11
CA SER A 220 -13.11 18.37 -0.04
C SER A 220 -12.53 17.98 -1.39
N GLU A 221 -11.41 17.28 -1.38
CA GLU A 221 -10.69 16.87 -2.59
C GLU A 221 -10.39 15.36 -2.58
N VAL A 222 -10.45 14.74 -3.75
CA VAL A 222 -9.89 13.39 -4.01
C VAL A 222 -8.89 13.55 -5.14
N HIS A 223 -7.62 13.47 -4.79
CA HIS A 223 -6.51 13.75 -5.69
C HIS A 223 -6.35 12.67 -6.75
N THR A 224 -6.13 13.08 -8.00
CA THR A 224 -5.80 12.19 -9.12
C THR A 224 -4.38 12.40 -9.62
N ASP A 225 -3.76 13.52 -9.25
CA ASP A 225 -2.40 13.90 -9.58
C ASP A 225 -1.37 13.19 -8.69
N GLY A 226 -0.11 13.46 -8.97
CA GLY A 226 1.00 13.04 -8.14
C GLY A 226 2.21 13.94 -8.32
N TYR A 227 3.21 13.71 -7.49
CA TYR A 227 4.46 14.44 -7.48
C TYR A 227 5.63 13.50 -7.23
N CYS A 228 6.76 13.83 -7.86
CA CYS A 228 8.05 13.17 -7.66
C CYS A 228 8.97 14.11 -6.90
N LEU A 229 9.45 13.70 -5.73
CA LEU A 229 10.50 14.36 -4.98
C LEU A 229 11.86 13.80 -5.39
N ASN A 230 12.74 14.63 -5.92
CA ASN A 230 14.16 14.27 -6.01
C ASN A 230 14.79 14.47 -4.62
N THR A 231 15.22 13.37 -3.99
CA THR A 231 15.68 13.37 -2.59
C THR A 231 17.05 14.04 -2.40
N THR A 232 17.81 14.23 -3.48
CA THR A 232 19.10 14.90 -3.46
C THR A 232 18.95 16.42 -3.52
N THR A 233 18.05 16.90 -4.38
CA THR A 233 17.88 18.35 -4.63
C THR A 233 16.71 18.97 -3.85
N GLY A 234 15.80 18.15 -3.31
CA GLY A 234 14.56 18.62 -2.69
C GLY A 234 13.50 19.14 -3.68
N ALA A 235 13.77 19.03 -4.99
CA ALA A 235 12.86 19.54 -6.02
C ALA A 235 11.68 18.60 -6.29
N TRP A 236 10.49 19.18 -6.49
CA TRP A 236 9.29 18.47 -6.88
C TRP A 236 9.02 18.60 -8.39
N THR A 237 8.61 17.48 -8.99
CA THR A 237 8.10 17.45 -10.39
C THR A 237 6.69 16.89 -10.38
N ALA A 238 5.76 17.57 -11.05
CA ALA A 238 4.39 17.08 -11.20
C ALA A 238 4.34 15.82 -12.08
N LEU A 239 3.47 14.88 -11.70
CA LEU A 239 3.26 13.62 -12.40
C LEU A 239 1.84 13.58 -12.99
N ALA A 240 1.71 12.90 -14.12
CA ALA A 240 0.40 12.65 -14.72
C ALA A 240 -0.44 11.72 -13.84
N ALA A 241 -1.77 11.89 -13.91
CA ALA A 241 -2.73 10.99 -13.28
C ALA A 241 -2.78 9.63 -13.99
N PRO A 242 -2.96 8.52 -13.28
CA PRO A 242 -3.21 7.22 -13.89
C PRO A 242 -4.56 7.21 -14.62
N ARG A 243 -4.68 6.29 -15.59
CA ARG A 243 -5.90 6.08 -16.36
C ARG A 243 -6.30 4.61 -16.32
N SER A 244 -7.58 4.38 -16.11
CA SER A 244 -8.19 3.04 -16.16
C SER A 244 -8.12 2.39 -17.55
N VAL A 245 -8.51 1.12 -17.66
CA VAL A 245 -8.52 0.37 -18.94
C VAL A 245 -9.35 1.06 -20.02
N ASN A 246 -10.41 1.79 -19.65
CA ASN A 246 -11.23 2.58 -20.58
C ASN A 246 -10.68 4.01 -20.82
N GLY A 247 -9.49 4.33 -20.32
CA GLY A 247 -8.82 5.61 -20.52
C GLY A 247 -9.30 6.76 -19.61
N LYS A 248 -10.29 6.55 -18.73
CA LYS A 248 -10.76 7.57 -17.78
C LYS A 248 -9.68 7.82 -16.73
N GLN A 249 -9.41 9.08 -16.43
CA GLN A 249 -8.56 9.50 -15.32
C GLN A 249 -9.13 8.99 -13.99
N THR A 250 -8.26 8.48 -13.11
CA THR A 250 -8.65 7.85 -11.86
C THR A 250 -7.76 8.32 -10.71
N THR A 251 -8.17 8.01 -9.49
CA THR A 251 -7.38 8.22 -8.28
C THR A 251 -6.73 6.93 -7.81
N LEU A 252 -5.66 7.05 -7.03
CA LEU A 252 -5.06 5.96 -6.25
C LEU A 252 -5.35 6.10 -4.75
N SER A 253 -6.24 7.02 -4.35
CA SER A 253 -6.59 7.23 -2.94
C SER A 253 -7.13 5.95 -2.30
N GLY A 254 -6.55 5.55 -1.16
CA GLY A 254 -6.87 4.30 -0.48
C GLY A 254 -6.36 3.04 -1.19
N GLY A 255 -5.66 3.17 -2.32
CA GLY A 255 -4.96 2.08 -2.98
C GLY A 255 -3.61 1.78 -2.35
N ILE A 256 -2.78 1.05 -3.09
CA ILE A 256 -1.41 0.70 -2.70
C ILE A 256 -0.48 0.77 -3.92
N ALA A 257 0.79 1.09 -3.69
CA ALA A 257 1.83 1.04 -4.71
C ALA A 257 3.06 0.27 -4.20
N TRP A 258 3.80 -0.33 -5.12
CA TRP A 258 5.08 -1.00 -4.85
C TRP A 258 6.02 -0.85 -6.04
N THR A 259 7.29 -1.17 -5.84
CA THR A 259 8.32 -1.05 -6.87
C THR A 259 8.89 -2.42 -7.22
N GLU A 260 9.00 -2.70 -8.51
CA GLU A 260 9.76 -3.84 -9.04
C GLU A 260 10.72 -3.35 -10.12
N GLY A 261 12.00 -3.53 -9.88
CA GLY A 261 13.03 -2.99 -10.76
C GLY A 261 12.91 -1.47 -10.93
N LYS A 262 12.71 -1.04 -12.18
CA LYS A 262 12.52 0.39 -12.54
C LYS A 262 11.07 0.74 -12.87
N ARG A 263 10.12 0.01 -12.34
CA ARG A 263 8.70 0.25 -12.51
C ARG A 263 8.03 0.42 -11.16
N VAL A 264 7.02 1.26 -11.12
CA VAL A 264 6.10 1.34 -9.99
C VAL A 264 4.78 0.73 -10.44
N PHE A 265 4.27 -0.19 -9.65
CA PHE A 265 2.94 -0.76 -9.79
C PHE A 265 2.02 -0.16 -8.76
N ALA A 266 0.74 -0.03 -9.11
CA ALA A 266 -0.28 0.42 -8.18
C ALA A 266 -1.62 -0.25 -8.50
N THR A 267 -2.44 -0.46 -7.46
CA THR A 267 -3.76 -1.08 -7.60
C THR A 267 -4.70 -0.66 -6.48
N GLY A 268 -5.98 -0.98 -6.63
CA GLY A 268 -7.01 -0.67 -5.64
C GLY A 268 -7.40 0.80 -5.63
N GLY A 269 -8.00 1.19 -4.52
CA GLY A 269 -8.44 2.55 -4.27
C GLY A 269 -9.91 2.81 -4.62
N VAL A 270 -10.40 3.94 -4.14
CA VAL A 270 -11.81 4.34 -4.22
C VAL A 270 -12.20 4.86 -5.60
N ASN A 271 -13.49 4.90 -5.90
CA ASN A 271 -14.02 5.70 -7.01
C ASN A 271 -14.01 7.17 -6.62
N LYS A 272 -13.33 8.01 -7.42
CA LYS A 272 -13.15 9.44 -7.15
C LYS A 272 -14.48 10.16 -6.93
N ASP A 273 -15.43 9.98 -7.85
CA ASP A 273 -16.65 10.77 -7.88
C ASP A 273 -17.59 10.40 -6.73
N ILE A 274 -17.80 9.09 -6.50
CA ILE A 274 -18.64 8.58 -5.41
C ILE A 274 -18.05 8.94 -4.05
N PHE A 275 -16.71 8.80 -3.89
CA PHE A 275 -16.06 9.08 -2.64
C PHE A 275 -16.04 10.59 -2.33
N LEU A 276 -15.76 11.42 -3.34
CA LEU A 276 -15.79 12.88 -3.21
C LEU A 276 -17.18 13.38 -2.80
N ASP A 277 -18.23 12.84 -3.41
CA ASP A 277 -19.62 13.17 -3.09
C ASP A 277 -19.93 12.92 -1.61
N ALA A 278 -19.52 11.75 -1.10
CA ALA A 278 -19.73 11.38 0.30
C ALA A 278 -18.90 12.24 1.27
N ILE A 279 -17.60 12.44 1.03
CA ILE A 279 -16.74 13.21 1.96
C ILE A 279 -16.99 14.71 1.93
N SER A 280 -17.60 15.24 0.85
CA SER A 280 -18.06 16.62 0.76
C SER A 280 -19.40 16.82 1.46
N GLY A 281 -20.07 15.73 1.88
CA GLY A 281 -21.40 15.80 2.51
C GLY A 281 -22.56 16.08 1.56
N ARG A 282 -22.34 16.02 0.22
CA ARG A 282 -23.35 16.32 -0.79
C ARG A 282 -24.39 15.22 -0.94
N TYR A 283 -23.94 13.96 -1.02
CA TYR A 283 -24.78 12.77 -1.18
C TYR A 283 -25.77 12.88 -2.38
N GLU A 284 -25.24 13.35 -3.52
CA GLU A 284 -26.02 13.49 -4.78
C GLU A 284 -26.29 12.14 -5.46
N PHE A 285 -25.37 11.15 -5.32
CA PHE A 285 -25.53 9.82 -5.91
C PHE A 285 -26.48 8.92 -5.12
N VAL A 286 -26.59 9.13 -3.79
CA VAL A 286 -27.45 8.37 -2.89
C VAL A 286 -27.62 9.14 -1.58
N LYS A 287 -28.77 9.04 -0.92
CA LYS A 287 -28.99 9.67 0.37
C LYS A 287 -27.97 9.17 1.42
N LYS A 288 -27.62 10.03 2.37
CA LYS A 288 -26.62 9.74 3.41
C LYS A 288 -26.96 8.49 4.21
N GLU A 289 -28.21 8.31 4.60
CA GLU A 289 -28.71 7.15 5.33
C GLU A 289 -28.59 5.84 4.57
N ASP A 290 -28.63 5.88 3.24
CA ASP A 290 -28.55 4.71 2.35
C ASP A 290 -27.12 4.44 1.85
N TYR A 291 -26.16 5.33 2.12
CA TYR A 291 -24.79 5.23 1.59
C TYR A 291 -24.12 3.90 1.98
N LEU A 292 -24.17 3.50 3.26
CA LEU A 292 -23.55 2.26 3.73
C LEU A 292 -24.35 1.01 3.33
N LEU A 293 -25.61 1.14 2.91
CA LEU A 293 -26.47 0.03 2.51
C LEU A 293 -26.24 -0.42 1.07
N GLN A 294 -25.54 0.40 0.26
CA GLN A 294 -25.30 0.07 -1.14
C GLN A 294 -24.51 -1.24 -1.31
N PRO A 295 -24.75 -2.02 -2.38
CA PRO A 295 -23.98 -3.22 -2.68
C PRO A 295 -22.51 -2.86 -3.02
N ILE A 296 -21.60 -3.84 -2.92
CA ILE A 296 -20.16 -3.65 -3.13
C ILE A 296 -19.87 -3.01 -4.49
N GLU A 297 -20.53 -3.49 -5.53
CA GLU A 297 -20.31 -3.04 -6.91
C GLU A 297 -20.70 -1.58 -7.14
N TRP A 298 -21.59 -1.02 -6.31
CA TRP A 298 -22.01 0.36 -6.40
C TRP A 298 -20.85 1.35 -6.10
N TYR A 299 -19.95 0.98 -5.18
CA TYR A 299 -18.81 1.85 -4.80
C TYR A 299 -17.74 1.94 -5.89
N LYS A 300 -17.71 1.01 -6.86
CA LYS A 300 -16.82 1.01 -8.02
C LYS A 300 -15.35 1.22 -7.65
N PHE A 301 -14.87 0.52 -6.62
CA PHE A 301 -13.46 0.52 -6.29
C PHE A 301 -12.64 0.03 -7.48
N SER A 302 -11.42 0.54 -7.62
CA SER A 302 -10.59 0.24 -8.78
C SER A 302 -9.99 -1.16 -8.71
N GLY A 303 -10.27 -2.00 -9.70
CA GLY A 303 -9.60 -3.29 -9.91
C GLY A 303 -8.49 -3.24 -10.96
N ASN A 304 -8.07 -2.05 -11.39
CA ASN A 304 -7.03 -1.92 -12.40
C ASN A 304 -5.65 -2.14 -11.78
N LEU A 305 -4.76 -2.80 -12.53
CA LEU A 305 -3.34 -2.84 -12.24
C LEU A 305 -2.64 -1.79 -13.10
N TYR A 306 -2.11 -0.76 -12.45
CA TYR A 306 -1.43 0.36 -13.08
C TYR A 306 0.07 0.14 -13.09
N THR A 307 0.75 0.55 -14.15
CA THR A 307 2.21 0.50 -14.27
C THR A 307 2.75 1.88 -14.63
N PHE A 308 3.67 2.38 -13.83
CA PHE A 308 4.38 3.63 -14.08
C PHE A 308 5.81 3.32 -14.54
N ASP A 309 6.17 3.85 -15.71
CA ASP A 309 7.53 3.82 -16.25
C ASP A 309 8.32 4.98 -15.65
N VAL A 310 9.18 4.68 -14.70
CA VAL A 310 10.02 5.67 -14.01
C VAL A 310 10.93 6.41 -14.97
N LYS A 311 11.55 5.71 -15.92
CA LYS A 311 12.46 6.32 -16.90
C LYS A 311 11.73 7.27 -17.85
N GLY A 312 10.53 6.89 -18.29
CA GLY A 312 9.70 7.70 -19.17
C GLY A 312 8.86 8.74 -18.43
N ASN A 313 8.86 8.73 -17.08
CA ASN A 313 8.03 9.58 -16.22
C ASN A 313 6.55 9.58 -16.64
N LYS A 314 5.99 8.39 -16.89
CA LYS A 314 4.62 8.26 -17.40
C LYS A 314 3.94 6.98 -16.96
N TRP A 315 2.64 7.04 -16.79
CA TRP A 315 1.80 5.85 -16.69
C TRP A 315 1.70 5.16 -18.05
N LEU A 316 1.92 3.86 -18.07
CA LEU A 316 1.67 3.03 -19.25
C LEU A 316 0.15 2.86 -19.41
N LYS A 317 -0.29 2.54 -20.64
CA LYS A 317 -1.70 2.26 -20.88
C LYS A 317 -2.13 1.03 -20.05
N THR A 318 -3.08 1.21 -19.14
CA THR A 318 -3.64 0.14 -18.33
C THR A 318 -4.34 -0.89 -19.24
N LYS A 319 -3.96 -2.15 -19.09
CA LYS A 319 -4.45 -3.26 -19.94
C LYS A 319 -5.14 -4.35 -19.13
N PHE A 320 -4.93 -4.36 -17.81
CA PHE A 320 -5.39 -5.42 -16.92
C PHE A 320 -6.21 -4.85 -15.77
N ALA A 321 -7.30 -5.55 -15.48
CA ALA A 321 -8.15 -5.30 -14.32
C ALA A 321 -8.73 -6.63 -13.81
N ASP A 322 -8.80 -6.79 -12.49
CA ASP A 322 -9.40 -7.94 -11.84
C ASP A 322 -10.24 -7.49 -10.63
N LYS A 323 -11.38 -8.15 -10.41
CA LYS A 323 -12.27 -7.82 -9.28
C LYS A 323 -11.60 -8.03 -7.92
N ALA A 324 -10.68 -8.98 -7.82
CA ALA A 324 -9.93 -9.23 -6.60
C ALA A 324 -9.00 -8.08 -6.21
N LEU A 325 -8.69 -7.16 -7.12
CA LEU A 325 -7.91 -5.95 -6.85
C LEU A 325 -8.76 -4.75 -6.45
N ALA A 326 -10.09 -4.83 -6.58
CA ALA A 326 -11.02 -3.73 -6.30
C ALA A 326 -11.23 -3.55 -4.78
N ARG A 327 -10.22 -3.03 -4.09
CA ARG A 327 -10.19 -2.85 -2.63
C ARG A 327 -9.54 -1.53 -2.25
N ALA A 328 -9.88 -1.03 -1.06
CA ALA A 328 -9.16 0.05 -0.39
C ALA A 328 -8.51 -0.47 0.89
N GLY A 329 -7.38 0.13 1.32
CA GLY A 329 -6.69 -0.25 2.54
C GLY A 329 -6.20 -1.70 2.58
N ALA A 330 -5.99 -2.33 1.43
CA ALA A 330 -5.26 -3.59 1.32
C ALA A 330 -3.76 -3.34 1.42
N VAL A 331 -2.99 -4.38 1.71
CA VAL A 331 -1.52 -4.30 1.77
C VAL A 331 -0.89 -5.20 0.73
N VAL A 332 0.34 -4.88 0.32
CA VAL A 332 1.13 -5.68 -0.61
C VAL A 332 2.41 -6.19 0.04
N VAL A 333 2.80 -7.40 -0.33
CA VAL A 333 4.09 -7.98 0.03
C VAL A 333 4.74 -8.53 -1.23
N PRO A 334 5.67 -7.79 -1.85
CA PRO A 334 6.45 -8.30 -2.97
C PRO A 334 7.34 -9.46 -2.53
N THR A 335 7.37 -10.54 -3.32
CA THR A 335 8.18 -11.74 -3.10
C THR A 335 8.71 -12.28 -4.43
N GLU A 336 9.60 -13.25 -4.41
CA GLU A 336 10.13 -13.90 -5.63
C GLU A 336 9.07 -14.65 -6.46
N ILE A 337 7.98 -15.10 -5.84
CA ILE A 337 6.90 -15.82 -6.54
C ILE A 337 5.78 -14.91 -7.06
N GLY A 338 5.86 -13.61 -6.81
CA GLY A 338 4.91 -12.55 -7.15
C GLY A 338 4.52 -11.72 -5.94
N THR A 339 3.72 -10.70 -6.16
CA THR A 339 3.30 -9.76 -5.10
C THR A 339 2.01 -10.21 -4.47
N TYR A 340 2.03 -10.53 -3.17
CA TYR A 340 0.81 -10.82 -2.43
C TYR A 340 0.02 -9.53 -2.22
N TYR A 341 -1.29 -9.61 -2.43
CA TYR A 341 -2.26 -8.55 -2.15
C TYR A 341 -3.26 -9.07 -1.13
N ILE A 342 -3.24 -8.50 0.07
CA ILE A 342 -3.81 -9.10 1.27
C ILE A 342 -4.92 -8.21 1.84
N GLY A 343 -6.06 -8.81 2.14
CA GLY A 343 -7.16 -8.16 2.86
C GLY A 343 -7.72 -6.94 2.15
N GLY A 344 -8.07 -5.93 2.92
CA GLY A 344 -8.62 -4.66 2.44
C GLY A 344 -10.14 -4.57 2.57
N GLU A 345 -10.64 -3.42 2.16
CA GLU A 345 -12.04 -3.01 2.20
C GLU A 345 -12.68 -3.15 0.84
N LEU A 346 -13.81 -3.86 0.75
CA LEU A 346 -14.61 -3.99 -0.48
C LEU A 346 -15.61 -2.84 -0.66
N LYS A 347 -16.08 -2.31 0.46
CA LYS A 347 -16.90 -1.11 0.60
C LYS A 347 -16.76 -0.61 2.04
N PRO A 348 -17.19 0.59 2.38
CA PRO A 348 -17.15 1.06 3.77
C PRO A 348 -17.72 0.03 4.75
N SER A 349 -16.97 -0.27 5.80
CA SER A 349 -17.28 -1.24 6.87
C SER A 349 -17.29 -2.73 6.46
N VAL A 350 -16.96 -3.09 5.22
CA VAL A 350 -16.89 -4.49 4.76
C VAL A 350 -15.46 -4.83 4.33
N ARG A 351 -14.86 -5.78 5.02
CA ARG A 351 -13.49 -6.28 4.76
C ARG A 351 -13.53 -7.62 4.04
N THR A 352 -12.36 -8.05 3.57
CA THR A 352 -12.20 -9.35 2.92
C THR A 352 -10.98 -10.10 3.47
N PRO A 353 -11.09 -11.41 3.75
CA PRO A 353 -9.95 -12.26 4.06
C PRO A 353 -9.21 -12.77 2.80
N GLN A 354 -9.66 -12.35 1.61
CA GLN A 354 -9.06 -12.84 0.38
C GLN A 354 -7.61 -12.40 0.25
N ILE A 355 -6.73 -13.33 -0.12
CA ILE A 355 -5.36 -13.11 -0.50
C ILE A 355 -5.19 -13.53 -1.96
N VAL A 356 -4.50 -12.72 -2.75
CA VAL A 356 -4.14 -13.08 -4.13
C VAL A 356 -2.67 -12.79 -4.37
N ILE A 357 -2.06 -13.50 -5.32
CA ILE A 357 -0.76 -13.17 -5.89
C ILE A 357 -1.00 -12.47 -7.22
N VAL A 358 -0.40 -11.29 -7.35
CA VAL A 358 -0.32 -10.52 -8.59
C VAL A 358 1.01 -10.84 -9.26
N LYS A 359 0.99 -11.19 -10.54
CA LYS A 359 2.17 -11.32 -11.40
C LYS A 359 2.09 -10.32 -12.53
N GLU A 360 3.22 -9.73 -12.87
CA GLU A 360 3.35 -8.60 -13.79
C GLU A 360 4.05 -8.95 -15.09
#